data_aa2528d5719e0d3a2870212be5cf51fc
#
_entry.id   aa2528d5719e0d3a2870212be5cf51fc
#
_cell.length_a   1.000
_cell.length_b   1.000
_cell.length_c   1.000
_cell.angle_alpha   90.00
_cell.angle_beta   90.00
_cell.angle_gamma   90.00
#
_symmetry.space_group_name_H-M   'P 1'
#
loop_
_entity.id
_entity.type
_entity.pdbx_description
1 polymer ?
#
loop_
_entity_poly.entity_id
_entity_poly.type
_entity_poly.pdbx_seq_one_letter_code
_entity_poly.pdbx_strand_id
1 'polypeptide(L)'
;MSTSLIEDWPFPMFEVDEGLIRFANLSAQEWTGDSLKRMSGKPIAEIVKTQPDLVEQMAKSRDTATALTTRGCQATLPSGVTLTCHVTVFPVEGGSQGVSFWLAGPRPRASAMGVPVVSGMGRMIAHELKNPLAGIKGAAQLLRDDVPTDEGRALLDLIGSEIDRIRRLADRMETLGDSDPDHMDSVNIHTVLRQARRIVQSAEPRLVFTERYDPSLPHAAGDADTLMQALLNLIRNAQDALCDTDNPEIELATTFRSGVTGLGENGRQGRHLPIQINVTDNGPGIADDLQDHIFQPFVSTKRDGQGLGLALVSKVTKAHGGLVEVRSRPGRTTFSILLPAPTGEYHEV
;
A
#
# COMPACT_ATOMS: atom_id res chain seq x y z
N MET A 1 -29.76 9.56 -14.76
CA MET A 1 -29.72 9.21 -13.32
C MET A 1 -30.52 10.23 -12.56
N SER A 2 -31.35 9.85 -11.59
CA SER A 2 -32.22 10.78 -10.87
C SER A 2 -31.39 11.75 -10.05
N THR A 3 -31.58 13.04 -10.17
CA THR A 3 -30.84 14.12 -9.47
C THR A 3 -30.78 13.90 -7.96
N SER A 4 -31.80 13.29 -7.38
CA SER A 4 -31.93 12.97 -5.97
C SER A 4 -30.85 11.99 -5.43
N LEU A 5 -30.39 11.03 -6.22
CA LEU A 5 -29.37 10.08 -5.79
C LEU A 5 -27.97 10.68 -5.72
N ILE A 6 -27.69 11.72 -6.49
CA ILE A 6 -26.41 12.42 -6.51
C ILE A 6 -26.35 13.47 -5.38
N GLU A 7 -27.47 14.06 -5.01
CA GLU A 7 -27.56 15.03 -3.90
C GLU A 7 -27.20 14.40 -2.55
N ASP A 8 -27.64 13.17 -2.30
CA ASP A 8 -27.43 12.44 -1.04
C ASP A 8 -26.16 11.57 -1.08
N TRP A 9 -25.34 11.65 -2.11
CA TRP A 9 -24.11 10.88 -2.21
C TRP A 9 -23.11 11.32 -1.11
N PRO A 10 -22.55 10.39 -0.32
CA PRO A 10 -21.78 10.72 0.89
C PRO A 10 -20.41 11.33 0.64
N PHE A 11 -19.97 11.40 -0.61
CA PHE A 11 -18.68 11.96 -0.97
C PHE A 11 -18.85 13.26 -1.77
N PRO A 12 -17.94 14.26 -1.60
CA PRO A 12 -17.97 15.48 -2.38
C PRO A 12 -17.96 15.19 -3.89
N MET A 13 -18.97 15.68 -4.59
CA MET A 13 -19.13 15.52 -6.03
C MET A 13 -19.53 16.83 -6.68
N PHE A 14 -18.86 17.14 -7.79
CA PHE A 14 -19.12 18.30 -8.63
C PHE A 14 -19.45 17.84 -10.04
N GLU A 15 -20.36 18.53 -10.70
CA GLU A 15 -20.50 18.51 -12.14
C GLU A 15 -19.90 19.79 -12.71
N VAL A 16 -19.02 19.64 -13.69
CA VAL A 16 -18.21 20.71 -14.25
C VAL A 16 -18.38 20.71 -15.76
N ASP A 17 -18.69 21.89 -16.31
CA ASP A 17 -18.80 22.10 -17.74
C ASP A 17 -17.80 23.20 -18.14
N GLU A 18 -16.94 22.90 -19.13
CA GLU A 18 -15.83 23.77 -19.55
C GLU A 18 -14.96 24.32 -18.39
N GLY A 19 -14.78 23.54 -17.33
CA GLY A 19 -14.03 23.93 -16.15
C GLY A 19 -14.86 24.70 -15.10
N LEU A 20 -16.09 25.04 -15.38
CA LEU A 20 -16.99 25.79 -14.49
C LEU A 20 -17.95 24.86 -13.76
N ILE A 21 -18.13 25.08 -12.47
CA ILE A 21 -19.05 24.30 -11.63
C ILE A 21 -20.51 24.59 -12.04
N ARG A 22 -21.23 23.53 -12.41
CA ARG A 22 -22.66 23.54 -12.69
C ARG A 22 -23.47 23.00 -11.52
N PHE A 23 -22.95 22.01 -10.85
CA PHE A 23 -23.60 21.36 -9.71
C PHE A 23 -22.55 20.96 -8.65
N ALA A 24 -22.97 20.97 -7.39
CA ALA A 24 -22.22 20.42 -6.25
C ALA A 24 -23.22 19.80 -5.27
N ASN A 25 -23.03 18.54 -4.90
CA ASN A 25 -23.89 17.87 -3.96
C ASN A 25 -23.73 18.43 -2.53
N LEU A 26 -24.57 17.99 -1.60
CA LEU A 26 -24.54 18.48 -0.22
C LEU A 26 -23.16 18.23 0.44
N SER A 27 -22.58 17.05 0.25
CA SER A 27 -21.27 16.72 0.76
C SER A 27 -20.16 17.64 0.22
N ALA A 28 -20.23 18.07 -1.05
CA ALA A 28 -19.26 19.01 -1.61
C ALA A 28 -19.42 20.42 -1.02
N GLN A 29 -20.66 20.85 -0.75
CA GLN A 29 -20.95 22.14 -0.12
C GLN A 29 -20.44 22.16 1.34
N GLU A 30 -20.69 21.11 2.10
CA GLU A 30 -20.17 20.95 3.47
C GLU A 30 -18.64 20.91 3.47
N TRP A 31 -18.04 20.16 2.55
CA TRP A 31 -16.60 19.99 2.45
C TRP A 31 -15.86 21.28 2.12
N THR A 32 -16.40 22.08 1.22
CA THR A 32 -15.82 23.38 0.82
C THR A 32 -16.18 24.53 1.76
N GLY A 33 -17.24 24.38 2.55
CA GLY A 33 -17.81 25.44 3.38
C GLY A 33 -18.56 26.50 2.56
N ASP A 34 -18.87 26.22 1.28
CA ASP A 34 -19.56 27.16 0.38
C ASP A 34 -20.84 26.53 -0.19
N SER A 35 -21.86 27.35 -0.40
CA SER A 35 -23.12 26.89 -1.01
C SER A 35 -22.99 26.77 -2.54
N LEU A 36 -23.79 25.87 -3.14
CA LEU A 36 -23.87 25.73 -4.60
C LEU A 36 -24.06 27.10 -5.31
N LYS A 37 -24.89 27.97 -4.75
CA LYS A 37 -25.17 29.31 -5.31
C LYS A 37 -23.91 30.20 -5.41
N ARG A 38 -22.95 30.01 -4.49
CA ARG A 38 -21.69 30.78 -4.49
C ARG A 38 -20.62 30.15 -5.38
N MET A 39 -20.68 28.84 -5.57
CA MET A 39 -19.71 28.08 -6.39
C MET A 39 -20.11 28.01 -7.86
N SER A 40 -21.40 28.01 -8.16
CA SER A 40 -21.91 27.88 -9.54
C SER A 40 -21.35 28.98 -10.45
N GLY A 41 -20.85 28.54 -11.61
CA GLY A 41 -20.22 29.41 -12.62
C GLY A 41 -18.77 29.79 -12.31
N LYS A 42 -18.19 29.35 -11.19
CA LYS A 42 -16.76 29.55 -10.90
C LYS A 42 -15.94 28.39 -11.41
N PRO A 43 -14.65 28.63 -11.77
CA PRO A 43 -13.73 27.53 -12.06
C PRO A 43 -13.54 26.62 -10.85
N ILE A 44 -13.62 25.29 -11.06
CA ILE A 44 -13.41 24.33 -9.97
C ILE A 44 -12.03 24.46 -9.33
N ALA A 45 -11.01 24.84 -10.11
CA ALA A 45 -9.64 25.05 -9.62
C ALA A 45 -9.49 26.26 -8.66
N GLU A 46 -10.45 27.19 -8.66
CA GLU A 46 -10.50 28.28 -7.66
C GLU A 46 -11.09 27.80 -6.33
N ILE A 47 -11.99 26.82 -6.37
CA ILE A 47 -12.66 26.27 -5.19
C ILE A 47 -11.83 25.17 -4.55
N VAL A 48 -11.28 24.24 -5.36
CA VAL A 48 -10.43 23.14 -4.85
C VAL A 48 -9.14 23.08 -5.66
N LYS A 49 -8.03 23.45 -5.04
CA LYS A 49 -6.70 23.35 -5.65
C LYS A 49 -6.15 21.95 -5.39
N THR A 50 -5.76 21.24 -6.43
CA THR A 50 -5.21 19.88 -6.28
C THR A 50 -3.77 19.78 -6.78
N GLN A 51 -3.04 18.83 -6.21
CA GLN A 51 -1.75 18.37 -6.74
C GLN A 51 -1.82 16.85 -6.88
N PRO A 52 -1.70 16.27 -8.11
CA PRO A 52 -1.55 16.95 -9.42
C PRO A 52 -2.76 17.84 -9.80
N ASP A 53 -2.54 18.73 -10.79
CA ASP A 53 -3.55 19.71 -11.21
C ASP A 53 -4.82 19.01 -11.72
N LEU A 54 -5.97 19.44 -11.22
CA LEU A 54 -7.28 18.90 -11.59
C LEU A 54 -7.63 19.22 -13.05
N VAL A 55 -7.26 20.40 -13.54
CA VAL A 55 -7.55 20.83 -14.90
C VAL A 55 -6.88 19.93 -15.93
N GLU A 56 -5.64 19.50 -15.66
CA GLU A 56 -4.92 18.56 -16.52
C GLU A 56 -5.59 17.17 -16.53
N GLN A 57 -6.06 16.70 -15.37
CA GLN A 57 -6.79 15.44 -15.26
C GLN A 57 -8.14 15.49 -16.00
N MET A 58 -8.84 16.64 -15.93
CA MET A 58 -10.09 16.86 -16.65
C MET A 58 -9.86 16.87 -18.17
N ALA A 59 -8.81 17.51 -18.65
CA ALA A 59 -8.47 17.52 -20.07
C ALA A 59 -8.23 16.09 -20.58
N LYS A 60 -7.43 15.29 -19.86
CA LYS A 60 -7.17 13.88 -20.22
C LYS A 60 -8.44 13.02 -20.22
N SER A 61 -9.29 13.14 -19.19
CA SER A 61 -10.54 12.37 -19.13
C SER A 61 -11.46 12.71 -20.29
N ARG A 62 -11.45 13.98 -20.76
CA ARG A 62 -12.20 14.44 -21.93
C ARG A 62 -11.64 13.84 -23.22
N ASP A 63 -10.31 13.89 -23.39
CA ASP A 63 -9.64 13.42 -24.61
C ASP A 63 -9.76 11.90 -24.78
N THR A 64 -9.71 11.14 -23.68
CA THR A 64 -9.82 9.69 -23.70
C THR A 64 -11.26 9.19 -23.56
N ALA A 65 -12.23 10.06 -23.26
CA ALA A 65 -13.61 9.71 -22.94
C ALA A 65 -13.75 8.62 -21.86
N THR A 66 -12.77 8.53 -20.92
CA THR A 66 -12.72 7.51 -19.85
C THR A 66 -12.67 8.16 -18.47
N ALA A 67 -13.14 7.42 -17.48
CA ALA A 67 -12.97 7.83 -16.08
C ALA A 67 -11.52 7.67 -15.64
N LEU A 68 -10.93 8.73 -15.09
CA LEU A 68 -9.58 8.75 -14.56
C LEU A 68 -9.63 8.90 -13.03
N THR A 69 -8.90 8.03 -12.32
CA THR A 69 -8.77 8.13 -10.87
C THR A 69 -7.31 8.38 -10.49
N THR A 70 -7.06 9.53 -9.89
CA THR A 70 -5.76 9.85 -9.30
C THR A 70 -5.81 9.66 -7.79
N ARG A 71 -4.94 8.81 -7.29
CA ARG A 71 -4.90 8.46 -5.87
C ARG A 71 -3.85 9.29 -5.14
N GLY A 72 -4.20 9.70 -3.91
CA GLY A 72 -3.28 10.41 -3.04
C GLY A 72 -3.06 11.87 -3.38
N CYS A 73 -3.97 12.49 -4.13
CA CYS A 73 -3.94 13.92 -4.39
C CYS A 73 -3.95 14.73 -3.09
N GLN A 74 -3.22 15.84 -3.09
CA GLN A 74 -3.39 16.87 -2.08
C GLN A 74 -4.46 17.83 -2.58
N ALA A 75 -5.56 17.98 -1.84
CA ALA A 75 -6.60 18.96 -2.12
C ALA A 75 -6.56 20.06 -1.07
N THR A 76 -6.39 21.30 -1.50
CA THR A 76 -6.45 22.50 -0.64
C THR A 76 -7.78 23.20 -0.82
N LEU A 77 -8.52 23.32 0.27
CA LEU A 77 -9.85 23.94 0.34
C LEU A 77 -9.75 25.46 0.48
N PRO A 78 -10.83 26.22 0.24
CA PRO A 78 -10.87 27.67 0.47
C PRO A 78 -10.54 28.08 1.91
N SER A 79 -10.80 27.20 2.87
CA SER A 79 -10.44 27.38 4.29
C SER A 79 -8.93 27.31 4.56
N GLY A 80 -8.10 26.98 3.57
CA GLY A 80 -6.66 26.75 3.71
C GLY A 80 -6.30 25.36 4.22
N VAL A 81 -7.27 24.50 4.50
CA VAL A 81 -7.05 23.11 4.93
C VAL A 81 -6.61 22.29 3.72
N THR A 82 -5.49 21.59 3.85
CA THR A 82 -5.00 20.64 2.83
C THR A 82 -5.25 19.21 3.31
N LEU A 83 -5.95 18.44 2.47
CA LEU A 83 -6.34 17.06 2.74
C LEU A 83 -5.80 16.13 1.66
N THR A 84 -5.47 14.91 2.05
CA THR A 84 -5.16 13.86 1.07
C THR A 84 -6.45 13.18 0.63
N CYS A 85 -6.69 13.09 -0.66
CA CYS A 85 -7.89 12.47 -1.23
C CYS A 85 -7.56 11.68 -2.50
N HIS A 86 -8.50 10.88 -2.95
CA HIS A 86 -8.54 10.32 -4.29
C HIS A 86 -9.49 11.17 -5.12
N VAL A 87 -9.08 11.52 -6.31
CA VAL A 87 -9.91 12.30 -7.24
C VAL A 87 -10.28 11.41 -8.41
N THR A 88 -11.57 11.31 -8.70
CA THR A 88 -12.07 10.63 -9.89
C THR A 88 -12.74 11.66 -10.78
N VAL A 89 -12.25 11.78 -12.01
CA VAL A 89 -12.87 12.58 -13.07
C VAL A 89 -13.49 11.61 -14.08
N PHE A 90 -14.72 11.83 -14.47
CA PHE A 90 -15.43 10.96 -15.42
C PHE A 90 -16.33 11.78 -16.35
N PRO A 91 -16.50 11.34 -17.61
CA PRO A 91 -17.41 12.01 -18.55
C PRO A 91 -18.86 11.81 -18.13
N VAL A 92 -19.68 12.83 -18.34
CA VAL A 92 -21.14 12.83 -18.13
C VAL A 92 -21.83 13.08 -19.46
N GLU A 93 -23.05 12.55 -19.63
CA GLU A 93 -23.86 12.82 -20.82
C GLU A 93 -24.07 14.33 -21.00
N GLY A 94 -23.92 14.82 -22.23
CA GLY A 94 -24.04 16.25 -22.54
C GLY A 94 -22.72 17.01 -22.59
N GLY A 95 -21.57 16.34 -22.42
CA GLY A 95 -20.24 16.97 -22.56
C GLY A 95 -19.66 17.54 -21.26
N SER A 96 -20.43 17.54 -20.17
CA SER A 96 -19.92 17.88 -18.83
C SER A 96 -19.09 16.75 -18.24
N GLN A 97 -18.39 17.04 -17.14
CA GLN A 97 -17.57 16.06 -16.41
C GLN A 97 -17.98 16.00 -14.94
N GLY A 98 -18.05 14.79 -14.41
CA GLY A 98 -18.17 14.57 -12.99
C GLY A 98 -16.79 14.56 -12.33
N VAL A 99 -16.65 15.23 -11.18
CA VAL A 99 -15.46 15.22 -10.34
C VAL A 99 -15.86 14.79 -8.95
N SER A 100 -15.37 13.65 -8.48
CA SER A 100 -15.64 13.14 -7.13
C SER A 100 -14.37 13.09 -6.32
N PHE A 101 -14.45 13.56 -5.07
CA PHE A 101 -13.36 13.51 -4.10
C PHE A 101 -13.68 12.46 -3.04
N TRP A 102 -12.85 11.45 -2.96
CA TRP A 102 -12.91 10.45 -1.90
C TRP A 102 -11.88 10.85 -0.87
N LEU A 103 -12.31 11.37 0.24
CA LEU A 103 -11.40 11.58 1.35
C LEU A 103 -10.74 10.23 1.61
N ALA A 104 -9.45 10.13 1.39
CA ALA A 104 -8.70 9.07 1.99
C ALA A 104 -9.01 9.24 3.47
N GLY A 105 -9.71 8.28 4.09
CA GLY A 105 -9.84 8.23 5.56
C GLY A 105 -8.46 8.49 6.14
N PRO A 106 -8.28 8.92 7.39
CA PRO A 106 -6.98 9.33 7.89
C PRO A 106 -5.96 8.31 7.41
N ARG A 107 -5.24 8.69 6.35
CA ARG A 107 -4.17 7.84 5.83
C ARG A 107 -3.17 7.76 6.94
N PRO A 108 -2.57 6.60 7.17
CA PRO A 108 -1.22 6.66 7.64
C PRO A 108 -0.53 7.62 6.67
N ARG A 109 -0.19 8.80 7.15
CA ARG A 109 0.90 9.52 6.56
C ARG A 109 2.03 8.50 6.57
N ALA A 110 2.18 7.77 5.47
CA ALA A 110 3.50 7.30 5.11
C ALA A 110 4.26 8.61 5.08
N SER A 111 4.72 8.98 6.25
CA SER A 111 5.43 10.22 6.46
C SER A 111 6.60 10.10 5.52
N ALA A 112 6.57 10.93 4.48
CA ALA A 112 7.72 11.13 3.60
C ALA A 112 8.96 11.53 4.40
N MET A 113 8.87 11.64 5.72
CA MET A 113 9.90 12.05 6.64
C MET A 113 10.57 10.92 7.45
N GLY A 114 10.05 9.67 7.44
CA GLY A 114 10.60 8.61 8.31
C GLY A 114 11.40 7.52 7.59
N VAL A 115 11.13 7.26 6.30
CA VAL A 115 11.74 6.10 5.61
C VAL A 115 13.18 6.34 5.13
N PRO A 116 13.61 7.51 4.63
CA PRO A 116 14.99 7.71 4.20
C PRO A 116 16.01 7.70 5.34
N VAL A 117 15.62 8.17 6.53
CA VAL A 117 16.53 8.19 7.70
C VAL A 117 16.71 6.80 8.30
N VAL A 118 15.64 5.97 8.30
CA VAL A 118 15.70 4.60 8.84
C VAL A 118 16.47 3.64 7.93
N SER A 119 16.49 3.84 6.61
CA SER A 119 17.14 2.90 5.68
C SER A 119 18.66 2.94 5.75
N GLY A 120 19.30 4.10 5.81
CA GLY A 120 20.77 4.19 5.95
C GLY A 120 21.27 3.81 7.35
N MET A 121 20.55 4.22 8.40
CA MET A 121 20.87 3.86 9.78
C MET A 121 20.58 2.38 10.07
N GLY A 122 19.52 1.80 9.47
CA GLY A 122 19.15 0.40 9.69
C GLY A 122 20.26 -0.57 9.31
N ARG A 123 20.93 -0.36 8.19
CA ARG A 123 22.07 -1.18 7.73
C ARG A 123 23.27 -1.05 8.67
N MET A 124 23.65 0.18 9.01
CA MET A 124 24.77 0.42 9.91
C MET A 124 24.55 -0.20 11.29
N ILE A 125 23.36 0.00 11.87
CA ILE A 125 22.97 -0.59 13.16
C ILE A 125 22.93 -2.11 13.06
N ALA A 126 22.40 -2.69 11.96
CA ALA A 126 22.37 -4.14 11.77
C ALA A 126 23.78 -4.74 11.77
N HIS A 127 24.74 -4.14 11.04
CA HIS A 127 26.13 -4.57 11.05
C HIS A 127 26.80 -4.42 12.40
N GLU A 128 26.58 -3.28 13.09
CA GLU A 128 27.14 -3.04 14.40
C GLU A 128 26.55 -3.94 15.51
N LEU A 129 25.30 -4.40 15.36
CA LEU A 129 24.68 -5.37 16.25
C LEU A 129 25.16 -6.81 15.97
N LYS A 130 25.34 -7.21 14.70
CA LYS A 130 25.78 -8.56 14.33
C LYS A 130 27.16 -8.91 14.91
N ASN A 131 28.08 -7.94 14.96
CA ASN A 131 29.43 -8.13 15.43
C ASN A 131 29.50 -8.55 16.92
N PRO A 132 28.94 -7.77 17.90
CA PRO A 132 28.96 -8.18 19.29
C PRO A 132 28.15 -9.46 19.55
N LEU A 133 27.02 -9.66 18.82
CA LEU A 133 26.21 -10.87 18.97
C LEU A 133 26.98 -12.13 18.54
N ALA A 134 27.81 -12.07 17.51
CA ALA A 134 28.67 -13.18 17.12
C ALA A 134 29.69 -13.51 18.21
N GLY A 135 30.27 -12.49 18.86
CA GLY A 135 31.18 -12.65 19.98
C GLY A 135 30.51 -13.31 21.20
N ILE A 136 29.32 -12.84 21.59
CA ILE A 136 28.56 -13.39 22.73
C ILE A 136 28.13 -14.83 22.43
N LYS A 137 27.69 -15.14 21.20
CA LYS A 137 27.33 -16.49 20.80
C LYS A 137 28.53 -17.45 20.87
N GLY A 138 29.70 -17.02 20.39
CA GLY A 138 30.95 -17.79 20.47
C GLY A 138 31.36 -18.05 21.91
N ALA A 139 31.28 -17.04 22.79
CA ALA A 139 31.58 -17.22 24.20
C ALA A 139 30.61 -18.19 24.89
N ALA A 140 29.30 -18.09 24.63
CA ALA A 140 28.30 -19.02 25.15
C ALA A 140 28.53 -20.46 24.69
N GLN A 141 28.95 -20.65 23.43
CA GLN A 141 29.29 -21.97 22.89
C GLN A 141 30.53 -22.56 23.55
N LEU A 142 31.58 -21.77 23.78
CA LEU A 142 32.80 -22.23 24.45
C LEU A 142 32.55 -22.64 25.93
N LEU A 143 31.71 -21.85 26.62
CA LEU A 143 31.33 -22.14 28.02
C LEU A 143 30.44 -23.37 28.15
N ARG A 144 29.78 -23.83 27.10
CA ARG A 144 28.84 -24.98 27.15
C ARG A 144 29.53 -26.30 27.60
N ASP A 145 30.75 -26.50 27.16
CA ASP A 145 31.52 -27.71 27.49
C ASP A 145 32.06 -27.67 28.93
N ASP A 146 32.28 -26.49 29.50
CA ASP A 146 32.80 -26.28 30.85
C ASP A 146 31.70 -26.22 31.92
N VAL A 147 30.40 -26.09 31.53
CA VAL A 147 29.30 -26.06 32.48
C VAL A 147 28.78 -27.45 32.79
N PRO A 148 28.95 -27.93 34.07
CA PRO A 148 28.65 -29.31 34.43
C PRO A 148 27.16 -29.59 34.64
N THR A 149 26.32 -28.53 34.87
CA THR A 149 24.91 -28.69 35.26
C THR A 149 23.98 -28.56 34.06
N ASP A 150 22.91 -29.35 34.05
CA ASP A 150 21.87 -29.25 32.99
C ASP A 150 21.15 -27.90 32.99
N GLU A 151 20.95 -27.29 34.17
CA GLU A 151 20.40 -25.93 34.30
C GLU A 151 21.32 -24.90 33.66
N GLY A 152 22.63 -24.99 33.86
CA GLY A 152 23.60 -24.09 33.25
C GLY A 152 23.62 -24.21 31.71
N ARG A 153 23.54 -25.45 31.20
CA ARG A 153 23.43 -25.71 29.75
C ARG A 153 22.14 -25.15 29.18
N ALA A 154 21.00 -25.30 29.87
CA ALA A 154 19.71 -24.71 29.44
C ALA A 154 19.76 -23.18 29.37
N LEU A 155 20.45 -22.51 30.31
CA LEU A 155 20.68 -21.08 30.27
C LEU A 155 21.53 -20.64 29.07
N LEU A 156 22.58 -21.41 28.74
CA LEU A 156 23.40 -21.14 27.57
C LEU A 156 22.62 -21.35 26.25
N ASP A 157 21.75 -22.35 26.20
CA ASP A 157 20.86 -22.57 25.05
C ASP A 157 19.84 -21.44 24.91
N LEU A 158 19.30 -20.92 26.03
CA LEU A 158 18.42 -19.74 26.04
C LEU A 158 19.16 -18.50 25.51
N ILE A 159 20.39 -18.23 25.98
CA ILE A 159 21.24 -17.14 25.50
C ILE A 159 21.45 -17.26 23.97
N GLY A 160 21.78 -18.47 23.50
CA GLY A 160 21.97 -18.74 22.08
C GLY A 160 20.72 -18.45 21.25
N SER A 161 19.55 -18.86 21.74
CA SER A 161 18.27 -18.64 21.08
C SER A 161 17.89 -17.15 21.00
N GLU A 162 18.15 -16.37 22.07
CA GLU A 162 17.90 -14.93 22.08
C GLU A 162 18.88 -14.18 21.17
N ILE A 163 20.14 -14.59 21.10
CA ILE A 163 21.11 -14.04 20.14
C ILE A 163 20.63 -14.26 18.70
N ASP A 164 20.16 -15.47 18.38
CA ASP A 164 19.64 -15.79 17.05
C ASP A 164 18.35 -14.98 16.74
N ARG A 165 17.54 -14.70 17.76
CA ARG A 165 16.37 -13.82 17.63
C ARG A 165 16.77 -12.38 17.28
N ILE A 166 17.75 -11.80 17.99
CA ILE A 166 18.23 -10.44 17.74
C ILE A 166 18.93 -10.36 16.36
N ARG A 167 19.69 -11.41 15.99
CA ARG A 167 20.33 -11.49 14.67
C ARG A 167 19.30 -11.46 13.55
N ARG A 168 18.22 -12.24 13.64
CA ARG A 168 17.12 -12.20 12.67
C ARG A 168 16.45 -10.83 12.60
N LEU A 169 16.37 -10.08 13.72
CA LEU A 169 15.88 -8.71 13.72
C LEU A 169 16.82 -7.78 12.94
N ALA A 170 18.13 -7.88 13.19
CA ALA A 170 19.15 -7.10 12.48
C ALA A 170 19.15 -7.42 10.98
N ASP A 171 19.04 -8.70 10.58
CA ASP A 171 18.93 -9.09 9.16
C ASP A 171 17.72 -8.44 8.46
N ARG A 172 16.57 -8.38 9.13
CA ARG A 172 15.37 -7.70 8.59
C ARG A 172 15.52 -6.19 8.53
N MET A 173 16.24 -5.57 9.47
CA MET A 173 16.56 -4.14 9.41
C MET A 173 17.50 -3.82 8.23
N GLU A 174 18.45 -4.69 7.95
CA GLU A 174 19.33 -4.58 6.78
C GLU A 174 18.54 -4.66 5.47
N THR A 175 17.61 -5.62 5.36
CA THR A 175 16.72 -5.75 4.20
C THR A 175 15.86 -4.51 3.98
N LEU A 176 15.46 -3.81 5.06
CA LEU A 176 14.81 -2.50 4.93
C LEU A 176 15.77 -1.43 4.39
N GLY A 177 17.10 -1.61 4.53
CA GLY A 177 18.14 -0.72 3.97
C GLY A 177 18.31 -0.85 2.46
N ASP A 178 18.25 -2.06 1.91
CA ASP A 178 18.69 -2.44 0.55
C ASP A 178 17.57 -2.62 -0.49
N SER A 179 16.38 -2.13 -0.26
CA SER A 179 15.21 -2.43 -1.12
C SER A 179 15.10 -1.59 -2.40
N ASP A 180 16.14 -0.88 -2.80
CA ASP A 180 16.14 -0.27 -4.13
C ASP A 180 16.46 -1.39 -5.15
N PRO A 181 15.57 -1.66 -6.11
CA PRO A 181 15.81 -2.71 -7.08
C PRO A 181 17.02 -2.35 -7.97
N ASP A 182 18.00 -3.25 -8.03
CA ASP A 182 19.18 -3.07 -8.88
C ASP A 182 18.82 -3.05 -10.38
N HIS A 183 17.76 -3.76 -10.73
CA HIS A 183 17.23 -3.86 -12.09
C HIS A 183 15.71 -3.87 -12.11
N MET A 184 15.12 -3.19 -13.07
CA MET A 184 13.67 -3.15 -13.30
C MET A 184 13.36 -3.95 -14.58
N ASP A 185 13.05 -5.23 -14.39
CA ASP A 185 12.71 -6.15 -15.46
C ASP A 185 11.19 -6.27 -15.69
N SER A 186 10.81 -7.00 -16.73
CA SER A 186 9.43 -7.37 -17.03
C SER A 186 9.04 -8.61 -16.22
N VAL A 187 8.27 -8.45 -15.16
CA VAL A 187 7.94 -9.52 -14.18
C VAL A 187 6.51 -10.03 -14.37
N ASN A 188 6.36 -11.33 -14.58
CA ASN A 188 5.05 -11.98 -14.55
C ASN A 188 4.58 -12.19 -13.10
N ILE A 189 3.65 -11.35 -12.67
CA ILE A 189 3.12 -11.34 -11.30
C ILE A 189 2.42 -12.66 -10.92
N HIS A 190 1.75 -13.32 -11.88
CA HIS A 190 1.10 -14.61 -11.59
C HIS A 190 2.10 -15.70 -11.21
N THR A 191 3.29 -15.69 -11.83
CA THR A 191 4.36 -16.62 -11.49
C THR A 191 4.85 -16.39 -10.07
N VAL A 192 5.09 -15.13 -9.70
CA VAL A 192 5.54 -14.75 -8.35
C VAL A 192 4.49 -15.12 -7.29
N LEU A 193 3.20 -14.82 -7.54
CA LEU A 193 2.11 -15.17 -6.63
C LEU A 193 1.97 -16.67 -6.42
N ARG A 194 2.02 -17.47 -7.49
CA ARG A 194 1.94 -18.95 -7.40
C ARG A 194 3.11 -19.53 -6.62
N GLN A 195 4.30 -18.97 -6.79
CA GLN A 195 5.48 -19.40 -6.04
C GLN A 195 5.36 -19.02 -4.56
N ALA A 196 4.95 -17.79 -4.22
CA ALA A 196 4.72 -17.35 -2.86
C ALA A 196 3.65 -18.21 -2.16
N ARG A 197 2.52 -18.49 -2.85
CA ARG A 197 1.49 -19.40 -2.35
C ARG A 197 2.05 -20.79 -2.02
N ARG A 198 2.81 -21.40 -2.94
CA ARG A 198 3.39 -22.75 -2.72
C ARG A 198 4.28 -22.80 -1.47
N ILE A 199 5.08 -21.77 -1.25
CA ILE A 199 5.95 -21.69 -0.07
C ILE A 199 5.13 -21.68 1.21
N VAL A 200 4.08 -20.82 1.30
CA VAL A 200 3.27 -20.72 2.51
C VAL A 200 2.40 -21.96 2.70
N GLN A 201 1.76 -22.46 1.63
CA GLN A 201 0.89 -23.63 1.70
C GLN A 201 1.65 -24.90 2.10
N SER A 202 2.92 -25.04 1.75
CA SER A 202 3.74 -26.18 2.17
C SER A 202 4.03 -26.18 3.69
N ALA A 203 4.05 -25.00 4.31
CA ALA A 203 4.27 -24.85 5.75
C ALA A 203 2.98 -24.98 6.57
N GLU A 204 1.81 -24.59 5.99
CA GLU A 204 0.50 -24.65 6.65
C GLU A 204 -0.56 -25.23 5.69
N PRO A 205 -0.68 -26.57 5.64
CA PRO A 205 -1.61 -27.25 4.72
C PRO A 205 -3.10 -26.97 4.97
N ARG A 206 -3.48 -26.47 6.16
CA ARG A 206 -4.87 -26.16 6.50
C ARG A 206 -5.39 -24.87 5.84
N LEU A 207 -4.49 -24.00 5.36
CA LEU A 207 -4.87 -22.79 4.66
C LEU A 207 -5.49 -23.11 3.30
N VAL A 208 -6.68 -22.59 3.07
CA VAL A 208 -7.34 -22.66 1.76
C VAL A 208 -6.93 -21.43 0.97
N PHE A 209 -6.41 -21.65 -0.25
CA PHE A 209 -6.07 -20.58 -1.18
C PHE A 209 -7.05 -20.57 -2.35
N THR A 210 -7.66 -19.41 -2.59
CA THR A 210 -8.46 -19.12 -3.78
C THR A 210 -7.68 -18.18 -4.70
N GLU A 211 -7.53 -18.55 -5.98
CA GLU A 211 -6.81 -17.78 -6.99
C GLU A 211 -7.79 -17.21 -8.02
N ARG A 212 -7.76 -15.88 -8.22
CA ARG A 212 -8.56 -15.15 -9.22
C ARG A 212 -7.66 -14.23 -10.02
N TYR A 213 -7.01 -14.76 -11.02
CA TYR A 213 -6.05 -14.02 -11.82
C TYR A 213 -6.68 -13.55 -13.15
N ASP A 214 -6.49 -12.27 -13.44
CA ASP A 214 -6.84 -11.67 -14.72
C ASP A 214 -5.84 -12.15 -15.79
N PRO A 215 -6.25 -12.96 -16.77
CA PRO A 215 -5.34 -13.52 -17.78
C PRO A 215 -4.78 -12.45 -18.73
N SER A 216 -5.41 -11.29 -18.81
CA SER A 216 -4.99 -10.16 -19.65
C SER A 216 -3.99 -9.22 -18.93
N LEU A 217 -3.66 -9.52 -17.66
CA LEU A 217 -2.75 -8.66 -16.89
C LEU A 217 -1.37 -8.60 -17.55
N PRO A 218 -0.85 -7.40 -17.84
CA PRO A 218 0.50 -7.25 -18.36
C PRO A 218 1.55 -7.60 -17.30
N HIS A 219 2.78 -7.71 -17.72
CA HIS A 219 3.90 -7.83 -16.81
C HIS A 219 4.07 -6.53 -16.00
N ALA A 220 4.56 -6.66 -14.77
CA ALA A 220 4.94 -5.51 -13.96
C ALA A 220 6.38 -5.09 -14.25
N ALA A 221 6.65 -3.80 -14.17
CA ALA A 221 8.03 -3.31 -14.10
C ALA A 221 8.56 -3.52 -12.68
N GLY A 222 9.62 -4.32 -12.52
CA GLY A 222 10.15 -4.57 -11.18
C GLY A 222 11.24 -5.62 -11.11
N ASP A 223 11.63 -5.90 -9.88
CA ASP A 223 12.53 -6.99 -9.50
C ASP A 223 11.72 -8.13 -8.89
N ALA A 224 11.86 -9.34 -9.44
CA ALA A 224 11.05 -10.49 -9.07
C ALA A 224 11.30 -10.94 -7.61
N ASP A 225 12.54 -10.84 -7.12
CA ASP A 225 12.91 -11.31 -5.79
C ASP A 225 12.39 -10.40 -4.70
N THR A 226 12.52 -9.08 -4.87
CA THR A 226 11.97 -8.10 -3.93
C THR A 226 10.45 -8.09 -3.93
N LEU A 227 9.80 -8.25 -5.09
CA LEU A 227 8.35 -8.42 -5.19
C LEU A 227 7.88 -9.72 -4.52
N MET A 228 8.63 -10.83 -4.69
CA MET A 228 8.39 -12.09 -3.99
C MET A 228 8.42 -11.89 -2.48
N GLN A 229 9.41 -11.16 -1.98
CA GLN A 229 9.55 -10.89 -0.56
C GLN A 229 8.37 -10.06 -0.02
N ALA A 230 7.93 -9.04 -0.77
CA ALA A 230 6.76 -8.23 -0.39
C ALA A 230 5.49 -9.09 -0.34
N LEU A 231 5.26 -9.93 -1.35
CA LEU A 231 4.09 -10.81 -1.41
C LEU A 231 4.11 -11.89 -0.31
N LEU A 232 5.27 -12.47 -0.02
CA LEU A 232 5.43 -13.41 1.09
C LEU A 232 5.12 -12.74 2.44
N ASN A 233 5.51 -11.49 2.64
CA ASN A 233 5.16 -10.75 3.86
C ASN A 233 3.65 -10.52 3.98
N LEU A 234 2.97 -10.19 2.89
CA LEU A 234 1.49 -10.04 2.91
C LEU A 234 0.80 -11.38 3.20
N ILE A 235 1.20 -12.46 2.52
CA ILE A 235 0.57 -13.78 2.70
C ILE A 235 0.83 -14.32 4.11
N ARG A 236 2.04 -14.14 4.66
CA ARG A 236 2.35 -14.52 6.04
C ARG A 236 1.58 -13.69 7.07
N ASN A 237 1.39 -12.39 6.80
CA ASN A 237 0.54 -11.56 7.67
C ASN A 237 -0.90 -12.03 7.69
N ALA A 238 -1.45 -12.43 6.53
CA ALA A 238 -2.76 -13.05 6.42
C ALA A 238 -2.80 -14.40 7.16
N GLN A 239 -1.81 -15.28 6.96
CA GLN A 239 -1.67 -16.54 7.68
C GLN A 239 -1.70 -16.34 9.20
N ASP A 240 -0.91 -15.40 9.72
CA ASP A 240 -0.84 -15.10 11.14
C ASP A 240 -2.18 -14.57 11.69
N ALA A 241 -2.90 -13.76 10.90
CA ALA A 241 -4.23 -13.26 11.30
C ALA A 241 -5.29 -14.37 11.35
N LEU A 242 -5.05 -15.49 10.68
CA LEU A 242 -5.96 -16.62 10.56
C LEU A 242 -5.70 -17.76 11.57
N CYS A 243 -4.74 -17.61 12.49
CA CYS A 243 -4.34 -18.67 13.44
C CYS A 243 -5.54 -19.24 14.22
N ASP A 244 -6.46 -18.37 14.65
CA ASP A 244 -7.62 -18.70 15.47
C ASP A 244 -8.94 -18.63 14.67
N THR A 245 -8.86 -18.59 13.33
CA THR A 245 -10.03 -18.46 12.46
C THR A 245 -10.53 -19.84 12.02
N ASP A 246 -11.83 -20.08 12.17
CA ASP A 246 -12.48 -21.25 11.57
C ASP A 246 -12.48 -21.12 10.05
N ASN A 247 -12.08 -22.20 9.34
CA ASN A 247 -11.98 -22.22 7.88
C ASN A 247 -11.09 -21.09 7.31
N PRO A 248 -9.79 -21.07 7.62
CA PRO A 248 -8.89 -20.02 7.20
C PRO A 248 -8.73 -19.99 5.67
N GLU A 249 -9.07 -18.85 5.06
CA GLU A 249 -9.02 -18.66 3.61
C GLU A 249 -8.20 -17.41 3.25
N ILE A 250 -7.34 -17.56 2.23
CA ILE A 250 -6.60 -16.46 1.60
C ILE A 250 -6.94 -16.42 0.11
N GLU A 251 -7.54 -15.33 -0.35
CA GLU A 251 -7.77 -15.07 -1.77
C GLU A 251 -6.60 -14.25 -2.34
N LEU A 252 -6.01 -14.76 -3.43
CA LEU A 252 -5.02 -14.06 -4.24
C LEU A 252 -5.69 -13.64 -5.56
N ALA A 253 -5.81 -12.34 -5.80
CA ALA A 253 -6.45 -11.85 -7.01
C ALA A 253 -5.58 -10.82 -7.72
N THR A 254 -5.66 -10.79 -9.05
CA THR A 254 -5.07 -9.74 -9.87
C THR A 254 -6.13 -9.10 -10.74
N THR A 255 -5.99 -7.81 -11.00
CA THR A 255 -6.95 -7.05 -11.83
C THR A 255 -6.20 -5.99 -12.62
N PHE A 256 -6.53 -5.86 -13.89
CA PHE A 256 -6.13 -4.73 -14.71
C PHE A 256 -6.96 -3.50 -14.35
N ARG A 257 -6.30 -2.37 -14.13
CA ARG A 257 -6.94 -1.08 -13.80
C ARG A 257 -6.54 -0.02 -14.82
N SER A 258 -7.42 0.27 -15.76
CA SER A 258 -7.26 1.45 -16.61
C SER A 258 -7.48 2.73 -15.78
N GLY A 259 -6.70 3.77 -16.04
CA GLY A 259 -6.94 5.11 -15.48
C GLY A 259 -6.50 5.32 -14.02
N VAL A 260 -5.76 4.39 -13.39
CA VAL A 260 -5.17 4.62 -12.07
C VAL A 260 -3.76 5.17 -12.21
N THR A 261 -3.51 6.36 -11.67
CA THR A 261 -2.18 6.97 -11.62
C THR A 261 -1.73 7.16 -10.18
N GLY A 262 -0.45 6.87 -9.92
CA GLY A 262 0.19 7.20 -8.65
C GLY A 262 0.58 8.68 -8.58
N LEU A 263 1.10 9.13 -7.44
CA LEU A 263 1.73 10.44 -7.33
C LEU A 263 3.12 10.40 -7.97
N GLY A 264 3.41 11.32 -8.88
CA GLY A 264 4.75 11.58 -9.36
C GLY A 264 5.55 12.38 -8.33
N GLU A 265 6.88 12.32 -8.41
CA GLU A 265 7.75 13.19 -7.62
C GLU A 265 7.51 14.66 -7.99
N ASN A 266 7.50 15.55 -6.98
CA ASN A 266 7.32 17.00 -7.12
C ASN A 266 5.98 17.46 -7.72
N GLY A 267 4.88 16.71 -7.51
CA GLY A 267 3.54 17.11 -7.98
C GLY A 267 3.34 16.99 -9.50
N ARG A 268 4.29 16.35 -10.20
CA ARG A 268 4.11 15.98 -11.61
C ARG A 268 3.17 14.80 -11.74
N GLN A 269 2.62 14.61 -12.94
CA GLN A 269 1.74 13.49 -13.24
C GLN A 269 2.41 12.16 -12.87
N GLY A 270 1.75 11.39 -12.01
CA GLY A 270 2.27 10.11 -11.52
C GLY A 270 2.28 9.06 -12.62
N ARG A 271 3.05 8.01 -12.38
CA ARG A 271 3.13 6.85 -13.25
C ARG A 271 1.79 6.13 -13.29
N HIS A 272 1.38 5.65 -14.45
CA HIS A 272 0.20 4.78 -14.58
C HIS A 272 0.43 3.46 -13.83
N LEU A 273 -0.55 3.02 -13.03
CA LEU A 273 -0.47 1.82 -12.17
C LEU A 273 -1.56 0.81 -12.58
N PRO A 274 -1.44 0.16 -13.74
CA PRO A 274 -2.50 -0.69 -14.28
C PRO A 274 -2.60 -2.05 -13.58
N ILE A 275 -1.57 -2.47 -12.87
CA ILE A 275 -1.49 -3.79 -12.27
C ILE A 275 -1.89 -3.71 -10.81
N GLN A 276 -3.02 -4.31 -10.46
CA GLN A 276 -3.46 -4.44 -9.07
C GLN A 276 -3.37 -5.88 -8.63
N ILE A 277 -2.69 -6.10 -7.49
CA ILE A 277 -2.53 -7.38 -6.80
C ILE A 277 -3.25 -7.27 -5.47
N ASN A 278 -4.17 -8.18 -5.18
CA ASN A 278 -4.89 -8.24 -3.92
C ASN A 278 -4.55 -9.52 -3.17
N VAL A 279 -4.24 -9.37 -1.89
CA VAL A 279 -4.15 -10.45 -0.91
C VAL A 279 -5.26 -10.20 0.10
N THR A 280 -6.25 -11.09 0.14
CA THR A 280 -7.42 -10.95 1.01
C THR A 280 -7.50 -12.13 1.96
N ASP A 281 -7.70 -11.87 3.25
CA ASP A 281 -7.95 -12.87 4.28
C ASP A 281 -9.36 -12.70 4.88
N ASN A 282 -9.88 -13.78 5.46
CA ASN A 282 -11.14 -13.81 6.19
C ASN A 282 -10.97 -13.71 7.72
N GLY A 283 -9.87 -13.11 8.17
CA GLY A 283 -9.51 -12.95 9.57
C GLY A 283 -10.33 -11.90 10.33
N PRO A 284 -9.96 -11.63 11.59
CA PRO A 284 -10.70 -10.74 12.48
C PRO A 284 -10.72 -9.28 12.05
N GLY A 285 -9.89 -8.88 11.10
CA GLY A 285 -9.72 -7.49 10.69
C GLY A 285 -8.66 -6.76 11.49
N ILE A 286 -8.46 -5.48 11.14
CA ILE A 286 -7.50 -4.57 11.77
C ILE A 286 -8.31 -3.47 12.44
N ALA A 287 -8.01 -3.17 13.71
CA ALA A 287 -8.66 -2.10 14.44
C ALA A 287 -8.44 -0.73 13.77
N ASP A 288 -9.46 0.12 13.78
CA ASP A 288 -9.46 1.38 13.01
C ASP A 288 -8.33 2.32 13.42
N ASP A 289 -7.98 2.39 14.69
CA ASP A 289 -6.89 3.19 15.25
C ASP A 289 -5.50 2.72 14.78
N LEU A 290 -5.38 1.46 14.35
CA LEU A 290 -4.13 0.88 13.87
C LEU A 290 -3.98 0.97 12.35
N GLN A 291 -5.09 1.00 11.59
CA GLN A 291 -5.04 1.00 10.12
C GLN A 291 -4.16 2.10 9.56
N ASP A 292 -4.09 3.25 10.24
CA ASP A 292 -3.28 4.41 9.84
C ASP A 292 -1.78 4.23 10.07
N HIS A 293 -1.38 3.26 10.90
CA HIS A 293 0.00 3.08 11.34
C HIS A 293 0.63 1.75 10.93
N ILE A 294 -0.14 0.82 10.35
CA ILE A 294 0.32 -0.55 10.07
C ILE A 294 1.53 -0.66 9.12
N PHE A 295 1.76 0.36 8.29
CA PHE A 295 2.92 0.43 7.40
C PHE A 295 4.15 1.11 8.03
N GLN A 296 4.03 1.59 9.27
CA GLN A 296 5.16 2.15 10.00
C GLN A 296 6.02 1.02 10.57
N PRO A 297 7.35 1.19 10.61
CA PRO A 297 8.23 0.23 11.26
C PRO A 297 7.88 0.06 12.75
N PHE A 298 8.01 -1.15 13.25
CA PHE A 298 7.79 -1.53 14.65
C PHE A 298 6.34 -1.46 15.14
N VAL A 299 5.38 -1.21 14.27
CA VAL A 299 3.95 -1.31 14.60
C VAL A 299 3.49 -2.76 14.43
N SER A 300 3.07 -3.39 15.53
CA SER A 300 2.58 -4.78 15.55
C SER A 300 1.63 -4.98 16.72
N THR A 301 0.56 -5.72 16.50
CA THR A 301 -0.36 -6.22 17.55
C THR A 301 0.05 -7.57 18.10
N LYS A 302 1.03 -8.24 17.48
CA LYS A 302 1.48 -9.59 17.83
C LYS A 302 2.55 -9.52 18.91
N ARG A 303 2.49 -10.40 19.93
CA ARG A 303 3.50 -10.49 21.00
C ARG A 303 4.92 -10.73 20.48
N ASP A 304 5.06 -11.54 19.44
CA ASP A 304 6.35 -11.84 18.78
C ASP A 304 6.53 -11.14 17.44
N GLY A 305 5.57 -10.27 17.07
CA GLY A 305 5.58 -9.53 15.82
C GLY A 305 6.53 -8.33 15.89
N GLN A 306 7.54 -8.30 15.01
CA GLN A 306 8.55 -7.23 14.98
C GLN A 306 8.06 -5.95 14.30
N GLY A 307 6.86 -5.97 13.66
CA GLY A 307 6.28 -4.79 12.99
C GLY A 307 7.05 -4.31 11.76
N LEU A 308 7.91 -5.14 11.14
CA LEU A 308 8.74 -4.76 9.99
C LEU A 308 8.19 -5.24 8.64
N GLY A 309 7.32 -6.25 8.63
CA GLY A 309 6.84 -6.88 7.40
C GLY A 309 6.06 -5.94 6.49
N LEU A 310 5.09 -5.20 7.02
CA LEU A 310 4.30 -4.23 6.24
C LEU A 310 5.09 -2.98 5.86
N ALA A 311 6.03 -2.55 6.70
CA ALA A 311 6.95 -1.48 6.37
C ALA A 311 7.82 -1.84 5.16
N LEU A 312 8.29 -3.10 5.07
CA LEU A 312 9.02 -3.62 3.91
C LEU A 312 8.12 -3.64 2.66
N VAL A 313 6.87 -4.12 2.77
CA VAL A 313 5.91 -4.08 1.65
C VAL A 313 5.75 -2.66 1.12
N SER A 314 5.55 -1.68 2.00
CA SER A 314 5.43 -0.27 1.61
C SER A 314 6.70 0.23 0.92
N LYS A 315 7.88 -0.12 1.44
CA LYS A 315 9.16 0.30 0.87
C LYS A 315 9.39 -0.32 -0.52
N VAL A 316 9.26 -1.64 -0.65
CA VAL A 316 9.40 -2.35 -1.92
C VAL A 316 8.43 -1.78 -2.95
N THR A 317 7.15 -1.62 -2.59
CA THR A 317 6.14 -1.08 -3.50
C THR A 317 6.50 0.33 -3.99
N LYS A 318 6.99 1.21 -3.11
CA LYS A 318 7.46 2.56 -3.48
C LYS A 318 8.68 2.54 -4.38
N ALA A 319 9.68 1.69 -4.08
CA ALA A 319 10.88 1.52 -4.91
C ALA A 319 10.54 1.09 -6.34
N HIS A 320 9.42 0.35 -6.52
CA HIS A 320 8.86 -0.02 -7.81
C HIS A 320 7.96 1.08 -8.44
N GLY A 321 7.88 2.26 -7.83
CA GLY A 321 7.01 3.34 -8.30
C GLY A 321 5.52 3.04 -8.13
N GLY A 322 5.17 2.07 -7.28
CA GLY A 322 3.82 1.59 -7.00
C GLY A 322 3.19 2.22 -5.75
N LEU A 323 2.03 1.71 -5.39
CA LEU A 323 1.26 2.10 -4.22
C LEU A 323 0.73 0.87 -3.49
N VAL A 324 0.76 0.88 -2.15
CA VAL A 324 0.10 -0.14 -1.32
C VAL A 324 -1.04 0.47 -0.53
N GLU A 325 -2.15 -0.25 -0.47
CA GLU A 325 -3.37 0.15 0.25
C GLU A 325 -3.89 -1.02 1.10
N VAL A 326 -4.67 -0.70 2.12
CA VAL A 326 -5.38 -1.66 2.94
C VAL A 326 -6.85 -1.27 3.06
N ARG A 327 -7.71 -2.26 3.06
CA ARG A 327 -9.12 -2.15 3.45
C ARG A 327 -9.41 -3.30 4.40
N SER A 328 -9.83 -2.99 5.60
CA SER A 328 -10.08 -4.00 6.62
C SER A 328 -11.41 -3.77 7.32
N ARG A 329 -12.09 -4.88 7.57
CA ARG A 329 -13.27 -5.00 8.41
C ARG A 329 -13.29 -6.41 9.00
N PRO A 330 -13.99 -6.66 10.10
CA PRO A 330 -14.14 -8.01 10.62
C PRO A 330 -14.61 -9.01 9.54
N GLY A 331 -13.90 -10.12 9.42
CA GLY A 331 -14.15 -11.14 8.42
C GLY A 331 -13.55 -10.87 7.03
N ARG A 332 -12.89 -9.73 6.80
CA ARG A 332 -12.25 -9.45 5.51
C ARG A 332 -11.20 -8.35 5.61
N THR A 333 -9.93 -8.71 5.44
CA THR A 333 -8.82 -7.75 5.23
C THR A 333 -8.26 -7.93 3.84
N THR A 334 -8.13 -6.85 3.09
CA THR A 334 -7.55 -6.84 1.74
C THR A 334 -6.39 -5.87 1.69
N PHE A 335 -5.19 -6.38 1.41
CA PHE A 335 -4.04 -5.58 1.00
C PHE A 335 -3.97 -5.53 -0.51
N SER A 336 -3.83 -4.33 -1.07
CA SER A 336 -3.73 -4.09 -2.51
C SER A 336 -2.39 -3.46 -2.84
N ILE A 337 -1.59 -4.10 -3.70
CA ILE A 337 -0.39 -3.51 -4.30
C ILE A 337 -0.74 -3.09 -5.73
N LEU A 338 -0.41 -1.84 -6.08
CA LEU A 338 -0.56 -1.32 -7.43
C LEU A 338 0.83 -1.06 -8.01
N LEU A 339 1.09 -1.59 -9.20
CA LEU A 339 2.40 -1.50 -9.85
C LEU A 339 2.29 -0.91 -11.26
N PRO A 340 3.37 -0.25 -11.75
CA PRO A 340 3.47 0.17 -13.13
C PRO A 340 3.80 -1.02 -14.03
N ALA A 341 3.41 -0.91 -15.31
CA ALA A 341 3.93 -1.76 -16.38
C ALA A 341 5.26 -1.21 -16.93
N PRO A 342 6.07 -2.04 -17.61
CA PRO A 342 7.27 -1.59 -18.30
C PRO A 342 6.97 -0.48 -19.32
N THR A 343 7.85 0.49 -19.43
CA THR A 343 7.72 1.59 -20.41
C THR A 343 7.88 1.01 -21.82
N GLY A 344 6.82 1.05 -22.64
CA GLY A 344 6.84 0.58 -24.02
C GLY A 344 5.83 -0.52 -24.35
N GLU A 345 5.20 -1.18 -23.38
CA GLU A 345 4.18 -2.22 -23.62
C GLU A 345 2.73 -1.68 -23.71
N TYR A 346 2.53 -0.37 -23.52
CA TYR A 346 1.23 0.27 -23.68
C TYR A 346 1.27 1.33 -24.78
N HIS A 347 0.82 0.95 -25.97
CA HIS A 347 0.12 1.87 -26.86
C HIS A 347 -1.35 1.85 -26.42
N GLU A 348 -1.87 2.98 -25.99
CA GLU A 348 -3.31 3.20 -25.81
C GLU A 348 -4.00 2.82 -27.13
N VAL A 349 -4.90 1.82 -27.04
CA VAL A 349 -5.85 1.50 -28.12
C VAL A 349 -7.10 2.33 -27.87
#